data_1e0b3755a749b99d276b7b6ad54963e3
#
_entry.id   1e0b3755a749b99d276b7b6ad54963e3
#
_cell.length_a   1.000
_cell.length_b   1.000
_cell.length_c   1.000
_cell.angle_alpha   90.00
_cell.angle_beta   90.00
_cell.angle_gamma   90.00
#
_symmetry.space_group_name_H-M   'P 1'
#
loop_
_entity.id
_entity.type
_entity.pdbx_description
1 polymer ?
#
loop_
_entity_poly.entity_id
_entity_poly.type
_entity_poly.pdbx_seq_one_letter_code
_entity_poly.pdbx_strand_id
1 'polypeptide(L)'
;MKQLNMKWFLLILAVSALLALAACGKKVTPPPPPPPPPPPAPTASISVSPDTIQPGQSASLTWQTSNATDVSIDGIGAVQANGSQSVSPSASTTYHLVAKGAGGSQEATARLTVTQPPPPPPPTPTVTDEDLFNQNVKDVYFDYDKSDIRGDQQASVQADAQFFTQHPNMNFTIEGHCDERGSTEYNLALGDQRATSMKNALTAAGVNASQIKTISYGKEKPFCTESNEACWQQNRRDHLVLQK
;
A
#
# COMPACT_ATOMS: atom_id res chain seq x y z
N MET A 1 -103.94 80.98 -16.63
CA MET A 1 -103.19 79.87 -16.13
C MET A 1 -101.73 79.94 -16.60
N LYS A 2 -100.93 80.02 -15.68
CA LYS A 2 -99.53 79.67 -15.47
C LYS A 2 -98.48 80.68 -15.85
N GLN A 3 -98.25 81.56 -14.92
CA GLN A 3 -96.92 82.15 -14.75
C GLN A 3 -95.96 81.01 -14.32
N LEU A 4 -95.05 80.57 -15.11
CA LEU A 4 -94.02 79.67 -14.70
C LEU A 4 -92.66 80.35 -14.90
N ASN A 5 -92.35 80.95 -13.82
CA ASN A 5 -91.02 81.18 -13.24
C ASN A 5 -89.83 81.43 -14.18
N MET A 6 -89.79 82.67 -14.69
CA MET A 6 -88.59 83.23 -15.32
C MET A 6 -87.35 83.29 -14.39
N LYS A 7 -87.57 83.09 -13.07
CA LYS A 7 -86.47 83.04 -12.08
C LYS A 7 -85.63 81.74 -12.08
N TRP A 8 -86.23 80.66 -12.57
CA TRP A 8 -85.49 79.37 -12.62
C TRP A 8 -84.61 79.20 -13.87
N PHE A 9 -84.98 79.93 -14.97
CA PHE A 9 -84.15 79.92 -16.18
C PHE A 9 -82.87 80.76 -16.03
N LEU A 10 -82.88 81.80 -15.20
CA LEU A 10 -81.68 82.59 -14.93
C LEU A 10 -80.71 81.90 -13.95
N LEU A 11 -81.25 81.03 -13.08
CA LEU A 11 -80.37 80.23 -12.18
C LEU A 11 -79.68 79.05 -12.84
N ILE A 12 -80.28 78.50 -13.91
CA ILE A 12 -79.65 77.42 -14.69
C ILE A 12 -78.56 77.96 -15.59
N LEU A 13 -78.67 79.20 -16.10
CA LEU A 13 -77.60 79.80 -16.94
C LEU A 13 -76.41 80.28 -16.10
N ALA A 14 -76.58 80.63 -14.81
CA ALA A 14 -75.45 81.01 -13.94
C ALA A 14 -74.66 79.85 -13.43
N VAL A 15 -75.26 78.66 -13.28
CA VAL A 15 -74.55 77.43 -12.86
C VAL A 15 -73.81 76.80 -14.00
N SER A 16 -74.21 76.99 -15.30
CA SER A 16 -73.49 76.45 -16.47
C SER A 16 -72.25 77.29 -16.83
N ALA A 17 -72.15 78.57 -16.37
CA ALA A 17 -70.97 79.41 -16.68
C ALA A 17 -69.79 79.20 -15.66
N LEU A 18 -70.05 78.57 -14.49
CA LEU A 18 -69.00 78.32 -13.49
C LEU A 18 -68.33 76.96 -13.64
N LEU A 19 -68.80 76.06 -14.53
CA LEU A 19 -68.15 74.72 -14.78
C LEU A 19 -67.16 74.69 -15.93
N ALA A 20 -66.88 75.78 -16.62
CA ALA A 20 -66.00 75.82 -17.77
C ALA A 20 -64.55 76.28 -17.51
N LEU A 21 -64.11 76.49 -16.23
CA LEU A 21 -62.82 77.03 -15.88
C LEU A 21 -61.91 76.10 -15.07
N ALA A 22 -62.22 74.79 -14.95
CA ALA A 22 -61.41 73.86 -14.21
C ALA A 22 -60.89 72.63 -15.01
N ALA A 23 -60.58 72.82 -16.31
CA ALA A 23 -59.97 71.74 -17.13
C ALA A 23 -58.60 72.14 -17.66
N CYS A 24 -57.70 72.65 -16.76
CA CYS A 24 -56.26 72.53 -16.95
C CYS A 24 -55.78 71.21 -16.36
N GLY A 25 -56.22 70.08 -16.97
CA GLY A 25 -55.66 68.78 -16.65
C GLY A 25 -54.17 68.74 -17.05
N LYS A 26 -53.24 68.77 -16.05
CA LYS A 26 -51.89 68.32 -16.28
C LYS A 26 -52.03 66.95 -16.91
N LYS A 27 -51.49 66.75 -18.12
CA LYS A 27 -51.20 65.42 -18.72
C LYS A 27 -50.32 64.71 -17.74
N VAL A 28 -50.82 63.81 -16.93
CA VAL A 28 -50.08 62.87 -16.14
C VAL A 28 -49.57 61.84 -17.16
N THR A 29 -48.35 61.97 -17.55
CA THR A 29 -47.63 60.89 -18.30
C THR A 29 -47.73 59.62 -17.46
N PRO A 30 -48.18 58.46 -18.02
CA PRO A 30 -48.22 57.21 -17.26
C PRO A 30 -46.84 56.91 -16.77
N PRO A 31 -46.65 56.34 -15.57
CA PRO A 31 -45.33 55.94 -15.08
C PRO A 31 -44.68 54.99 -16.08
N PRO A 32 -43.36 55.08 -16.31
CA PRO A 32 -42.66 54.17 -17.19
C PRO A 32 -42.93 52.71 -16.77
N PRO A 33 -43.06 51.77 -17.72
CA PRO A 33 -43.28 50.37 -17.38
C PRO A 33 -42.17 49.88 -16.44
N PRO A 34 -42.48 49.00 -15.48
CA PRO A 34 -41.48 48.46 -14.61
C PRO A 34 -40.35 47.82 -15.43
N PRO A 35 -39.06 47.90 -14.97
CA PRO A 35 -37.95 47.28 -15.67
C PRO A 35 -38.23 45.78 -15.81
N PRO A 36 -37.80 45.15 -16.93
CA PRO A 36 -37.97 43.73 -17.11
C PRO A 36 -37.27 42.95 -15.97
N PRO A 37 -37.82 41.82 -15.53
CA PRO A 37 -37.19 40.99 -14.49
C PRO A 37 -35.78 40.62 -14.88
N PRO A 38 -34.85 40.55 -13.91
CA PRO A 38 -33.44 40.15 -14.20
C PRO A 38 -33.40 38.75 -14.82
N PRO A 39 -32.43 38.48 -15.71
CA PRO A 39 -32.26 37.17 -16.34
C PRO A 39 -32.07 36.11 -15.25
N PRO A 40 -32.56 34.87 -15.47
CA PRO A 40 -32.41 33.80 -14.51
C PRO A 40 -30.92 33.42 -14.37
N ALA A 41 -30.47 33.15 -13.14
CA ALA A 41 -29.12 32.74 -12.84
C ALA A 41 -28.82 31.37 -13.46
N PRO A 42 -27.57 31.12 -13.92
CA PRO A 42 -27.18 29.81 -14.40
C PRO A 42 -27.14 28.78 -13.26
N THR A 43 -27.36 27.50 -13.60
CA THR A 43 -27.11 26.37 -12.71
C THR A 43 -26.00 25.51 -13.27
N ALA A 44 -25.24 24.83 -12.39
CA ALA A 44 -24.15 23.96 -12.78
C ALA A 44 -24.09 22.75 -11.85
N SER A 45 -23.88 21.58 -12.43
CA SER A 45 -23.57 20.35 -11.72
C SER A 45 -22.53 19.55 -12.51
N ILE A 46 -21.63 18.89 -11.83
CA ILE A 46 -20.63 18.01 -12.42
C ILE A 46 -20.42 16.80 -11.48
N SER A 47 -20.24 15.63 -12.07
CA SER A 47 -20.00 14.39 -11.35
C SER A 47 -19.01 13.52 -12.12
N VAL A 48 -18.32 12.61 -11.42
CA VAL A 48 -17.39 11.64 -11.99
C VAL A 48 -17.75 10.26 -11.49
N SER A 49 -17.73 9.28 -12.38
CA SER A 49 -18.02 7.88 -12.02
C SER A 49 -17.15 6.91 -12.82
N PRO A 50 -16.45 5.97 -12.15
CA PRO A 50 -16.26 5.91 -10.70
C PRO A 50 -15.45 7.12 -10.17
N ASP A 51 -15.61 7.47 -8.90
CA ASP A 51 -14.90 8.58 -8.24
C ASP A 51 -13.48 8.21 -7.81
N THR A 52 -13.15 6.92 -7.88
CA THR A 52 -11.84 6.36 -7.56
C THR A 52 -11.42 5.37 -8.66
N ILE A 53 -10.21 5.54 -9.16
CA ILE A 53 -9.60 4.68 -10.20
C ILE A 53 -8.16 4.32 -9.83
N GLN A 54 -7.62 3.31 -10.50
CA GLN A 54 -6.18 3.03 -10.52
C GLN A 54 -5.50 3.73 -11.71
N PRO A 55 -4.17 3.96 -11.68
CA PRO A 55 -3.45 4.51 -12.82
C PRO A 55 -3.74 3.74 -14.11
N GLY A 56 -4.06 4.46 -15.18
CA GLY A 56 -4.40 3.87 -16.49
C GLY A 56 -5.87 3.47 -16.66
N GLN A 57 -6.69 3.52 -15.63
CA GLN A 57 -8.13 3.35 -15.76
C GLN A 57 -8.81 4.67 -16.12
N SER A 58 -10.04 4.58 -16.67
CA SER A 58 -10.85 5.71 -17.07
C SER A 58 -12.08 5.87 -16.16
N ALA A 59 -12.53 7.12 -16.01
CA ALA A 59 -13.78 7.47 -15.38
C ALA A 59 -14.61 8.34 -16.35
N SER A 60 -15.93 8.32 -16.20
CA SER A 60 -16.84 9.18 -16.96
C SER A 60 -17.15 10.46 -16.16
N LEU A 61 -16.76 11.60 -16.70
CA LEU A 61 -17.12 12.91 -16.18
C LEU A 61 -18.42 13.34 -16.87
N THR A 62 -19.44 13.70 -16.09
CA THR A 62 -20.76 14.11 -16.60
C THR A 62 -21.13 15.44 -15.99
N TRP A 63 -21.67 16.36 -16.81
CA TRP A 63 -22.09 17.69 -16.35
C TRP A 63 -23.42 18.11 -16.96
N GLN A 64 -24.12 18.95 -16.23
CA GLN A 64 -25.37 19.56 -16.63
C GLN A 64 -25.40 21.03 -16.19
N THR A 65 -25.81 21.91 -17.11
CA THR A 65 -26.01 23.34 -16.81
C THR A 65 -27.33 23.82 -17.39
N SER A 66 -27.89 24.89 -16.83
CA SER A 66 -29.02 25.61 -17.42
C SER A 66 -28.78 27.11 -17.32
N ASN A 67 -29.44 27.89 -18.22
CA ASN A 67 -29.33 29.36 -18.34
C ASN A 67 -27.85 29.82 -18.54
N ALA A 68 -26.96 28.96 -19.02
CA ALA A 68 -25.57 29.29 -19.34
C ALA A 68 -25.39 29.46 -20.82
N THR A 69 -24.59 30.46 -21.24
CA THR A 69 -24.14 30.71 -22.63
C THR A 69 -22.75 30.18 -22.85
N ASP A 70 -21.92 30.18 -21.79
CA ASP A 70 -20.53 29.72 -21.82
C ASP A 70 -20.29 28.74 -20.70
N VAL A 71 -19.74 27.57 -21.04
CA VAL A 71 -19.42 26.51 -20.06
C VAL A 71 -17.98 26.04 -20.33
N SER A 72 -17.18 25.98 -19.26
CA SER A 72 -15.82 25.49 -19.34
C SER A 72 -15.50 24.58 -18.15
N ILE A 73 -14.60 23.62 -18.37
CA ILE A 73 -14.09 22.71 -17.34
C ILE A 73 -12.58 22.79 -17.37
N ASP A 74 -11.97 22.99 -16.19
CA ASP A 74 -10.53 23.06 -16.05
C ASP A 74 -9.87 21.74 -16.54
N GLY A 75 -8.82 21.88 -17.37
CA GLY A 75 -8.11 20.74 -17.97
C GLY A 75 -8.80 20.12 -19.20
N ILE A 76 -10.04 20.56 -19.55
CA ILE A 76 -10.78 20.10 -20.74
C ILE A 76 -10.99 21.27 -21.72
N GLY A 77 -11.29 22.47 -21.20
CA GLY A 77 -11.59 23.66 -21.99
C GLY A 77 -13.09 23.95 -22.10
N ALA A 78 -13.48 24.65 -23.17
CA ALA A 78 -14.89 24.99 -23.44
C ALA A 78 -15.67 23.73 -23.84
N VAL A 79 -16.86 23.56 -23.25
CA VAL A 79 -17.73 22.41 -23.48
C VAL A 79 -19.17 22.85 -23.73
N GLN A 80 -20.01 21.95 -24.27
CA GLN A 80 -21.43 22.19 -24.40
C GLN A 80 -22.12 22.28 -23.03
N ALA A 81 -23.30 22.87 -22.98
CA ALA A 81 -24.07 23.07 -21.75
C ALA A 81 -24.30 21.77 -20.95
N ASN A 82 -24.47 20.66 -21.63
CA ASN A 82 -24.63 19.33 -21.04
C ASN A 82 -23.77 18.33 -21.78
N GLY A 83 -23.17 17.39 -21.09
CA GLY A 83 -22.34 16.39 -21.76
C GLY A 83 -21.69 15.38 -20.81
N SER A 84 -20.93 14.49 -21.42
CA SER A 84 -20.07 13.54 -20.73
C SER A 84 -18.79 13.31 -21.50
N GLN A 85 -17.70 13.07 -20.79
CA GLN A 85 -16.39 12.77 -21.38
C GLN A 85 -15.64 11.77 -20.53
N SER A 86 -14.96 10.82 -21.20
CA SER A 86 -14.04 9.90 -20.52
C SER A 86 -12.74 10.61 -20.18
N VAL A 87 -12.28 10.46 -18.95
CA VAL A 87 -11.03 11.03 -18.43
C VAL A 87 -10.19 9.94 -17.77
N SER A 88 -8.87 10.00 -17.95
CA SER A 88 -7.92 9.01 -17.39
C SER A 88 -6.65 9.72 -16.86
N PRO A 89 -6.78 10.52 -15.80
CA PRO A 89 -5.63 11.21 -15.23
C PRO A 89 -4.67 10.25 -14.54
N SER A 90 -3.39 10.56 -14.55
CA SER A 90 -2.34 9.78 -13.87
C SER A 90 -2.24 10.08 -12.38
N ALA A 91 -2.85 11.16 -11.90
CA ALA A 91 -2.88 11.59 -10.51
C ALA A 91 -4.27 12.09 -10.13
N SER A 92 -4.59 12.09 -8.84
CA SER A 92 -5.87 12.60 -8.32
C SER A 92 -6.12 14.03 -8.82
N THR A 93 -7.25 14.24 -9.48
CA THR A 93 -7.58 15.48 -10.18
C THR A 93 -8.95 15.98 -9.74
N THR A 94 -9.07 17.28 -9.52
CA THR A 94 -10.35 17.95 -9.29
C THR A 94 -10.71 18.70 -10.55
N TYR A 95 -11.87 18.38 -11.12
CA TYR A 95 -12.45 19.08 -12.25
C TYR A 95 -13.34 20.21 -11.75
N HIS A 96 -13.08 21.42 -12.22
CA HIS A 96 -13.82 22.61 -11.84
C HIS A 96 -14.60 23.11 -13.07
N LEU A 97 -15.91 23.12 -12.97
CA LEU A 97 -16.82 23.57 -14.01
C LEU A 97 -17.27 24.98 -13.69
N VAL A 98 -17.21 25.88 -14.69
CA VAL A 98 -17.71 27.25 -14.62
C VAL A 98 -18.77 27.44 -15.70
N ALA A 99 -19.98 27.80 -15.30
CA ALA A 99 -21.09 28.12 -16.20
C ALA A 99 -21.43 29.63 -16.10
N LYS A 100 -21.33 30.36 -17.20
CA LYS A 100 -21.63 31.81 -17.28
C LYS A 100 -22.87 32.02 -18.12
N GLY A 101 -23.75 32.96 -17.70
CA GLY A 101 -24.96 33.35 -18.41
C GLY A 101 -25.32 34.78 -18.13
N ALA A 102 -26.42 35.28 -18.75
CA ALA A 102 -26.88 36.65 -18.57
C ALA A 102 -27.23 36.99 -17.10
N GLY A 103 -27.60 35.98 -16.28
CA GLY A 103 -27.91 36.12 -14.87
C GLY A 103 -26.73 35.97 -13.92
N GLY A 104 -25.46 35.83 -14.43
CA GLY A 104 -24.25 35.69 -13.62
C GLY A 104 -23.41 34.43 -13.95
N SER A 105 -22.70 33.92 -12.95
CA SER A 105 -21.90 32.68 -13.08
C SER A 105 -22.17 31.71 -11.95
N GLN A 106 -22.07 30.41 -12.23
CA GLN A 106 -22.18 29.32 -11.26
C GLN A 106 -21.03 28.34 -11.45
N GLU A 107 -20.54 27.78 -10.36
CA GLU A 107 -19.42 26.86 -10.36
C GLU A 107 -19.81 25.53 -9.69
N ALA A 108 -19.18 24.44 -10.14
CA ALA A 108 -19.33 23.12 -9.55
C ALA A 108 -18.04 22.33 -9.66
N THR A 109 -17.78 21.42 -8.75
CA THR A 109 -16.54 20.62 -8.73
C THR A 109 -16.83 19.13 -8.61
N ALA A 110 -15.99 18.31 -9.25
CA ALA A 110 -15.97 16.86 -9.07
C ALA A 110 -14.52 16.41 -8.89
N ARG A 111 -14.25 15.55 -7.90
CA ARG A 111 -12.91 15.01 -7.65
C ARG A 111 -12.84 13.56 -8.09
N LEU A 112 -11.83 13.25 -8.88
CA LEU A 112 -11.42 11.89 -9.23
C LEU A 112 -10.15 11.52 -8.47
N THR A 113 -10.22 10.48 -7.66
CA THR A 113 -9.10 9.99 -6.85
C THR A 113 -8.37 8.89 -7.63
N VAL A 114 -7.05 9.00 -7.76
CA VAL A 114 -6.19 7.95 -8.32
C VAL A 114 -5.41 7.31 -7.17
N THR A 115 -5.70 6.03 -6.89
CA THR A 115 -5.05 5.27 -5.82
C THR A 115 -4.09 4.26 -6.39
N GLN A 116 -2.82 4.32 -6.00
CA GLN A 116 -1.87 3.26 -6.34
C GLN A 116 -2.20 1.99 -5.55
N PRO A 117 -2.06 0.78 -6.17
CA PRO A 117 -2.09 -0.45 -5.42
C PRO A 117 -1.04 -0.40 -4.29
N PRO A 118 -1.33 -0.99 -3.12
CA PRO A 118 -0.31 -1.10 -2.08
C PRO A 118 0.91 -1.83 -2.65
N PRO A 119 2.14 -1.44 -2.26
CA PRO A 119 3.33 -2.17 -2.65
C PRO A 119 3.20 -3.64 -2.25
N PRO A 120 3.73 -4.57 -3.05
CA PRO A 120 3.73 -5.99 -2.67
C PRO A 120 4.39 -6.14 -1.30
N PRO A 121 3.90 -7.04 -0.45
CA PRO A 121 4.52 -7.30 0.84
C PRO A 121 6.00 -7.64 0.63
N PRO A 122 6.89 -7.22 1.55
CA PRO A 122 8.30 -7.62 1.51
C PRO A 122 8.39 -9.14 1.39
N PRO A 123 9.34 -9.70 0.62
CA PRO A 123 9.53 -11.13 0.54
C PRO A 123 9.73 -11.66 1.97
N THR A 124 8.99 -12.69 2.32
CA THR A 124 9.18 -13.41 3.59
C THR A 124 10.61 -13.94 3.60
N PRO A 125 11.37 -13.75 4.68
CA PRO A 125 12.72 -14.32 4.79
C PRO A 125 12.64 -15.82 4.52
N THR A 126 13.28 -16.28 3.45
CA THR A 126 13.41 -17.71 3.16
C THR A 126 14.51 -18.23 4.06
N VAL A 127 14.16 -19.13 4.98
CA VAL A 127 15.16 -19.84 5.82
C VAL A 127 15.98 -20.70 4.86
N THR A 128 17.29 -20.49 4.85
CA THR A 128 18.19 -21.25 4.00
C THR A 128 18.53 -22.60 4.63
N ASP A 129 19.02 -23.56 3.81
CA ASP A 129 19.54 -24.84 4.32
C ASP A 129 20.68 -24.63 5.32
N GLU A 130 21.51 -23.61 5.11
CA GLU A 130 22.58 -23.22 6.03
C GLU A 130 22.05 -22.74 7.38
N ASP A 131 20.97 -21.92 7.37
CA ASP A 131 20.31 -21.47 8.60
C ASP A 131 19.69 -22.64 9.38
N LEU A 132 19.01 -23.55 8.66
CA LEU A 132 18.44 -24.76 9.27
C LEU A 132 19.51 -25.64 9.87
N PHE A 133 20.60 -25.86 9.14
CA PHE A 133 21.74 -26.66 9.61
C PHE A 133 22.34 -26.06 10.86
N ASN A 134 22.71 -24.78 10.85
CA ASN A 134 23.36 -24.11 11.97
C ASN A 134 22.48 -24.04 13.24
N GLN A 135 21.15 -24.01 13.08
CA GLN A 135 20.21 -23.99 14.21
C GLN A 135 20.04 -25.37 14.88
N ASN A 136 20.11 -26.44 14.10
CA ASN A 136 19.70 -27.76 14.54
C ASN A 136 20.86 -28.71 14.80
N VAL A 137 21.98 -28.62 14.06
CA VAL A 137 23.12 -29.52 14.14
C VAL A 137 24.10 -29.06 15.22
N LYS A 138 24.63 -30.00 15.99
CA LYS A 138 25.51 -29.72 17.14
C LYS A 138 26.80 -30.50 17.04
N ASP A 139 27.89 -29.91 17.56
CA ASP A 139 29.15 -30.59 17.76
C ASP A 139 28.99 -31.70 18.80
N VAL A 140 29.74 -32.79 18.60
CA VAL A 140 29.81 -33.91 19.56
C VAL A 140 31.20 -33.95 20.20
N TYR A 141 31.27 -34.01 21.50
CA TYR A 141 32.49 -33.91 22.28
C TYR A 141 32.94 -35.25 22.86
N PHE A 142 34.27 -35.40 22.97
CA PHE A 142 34.93 -36.63 23.43
C PHE A 142 35.78 -36.44 24.67
N ASP A 143 35.98 -37.53 25.37
CA ASP A 143 36.93 -37.58 26.47
C ASP A 143 38.37 -37.57 25.93
N TYR A 144 39.32 -37.28 26.80
CA TYR A 144 40.70 -37.34 26.50
C TYR A 144 41.10 -38.76 26.02
N ASP A 145 41.80 -38.84 24.90
CA ASP A 145 42.28 -40.08 24.32
C ASP A 145 41.17 -41.13 24.04
N LYS A 146 39.96 -40.68 23.79
CA LYS A 146 38.79 -41.51 23.44
C LYS A 146 38.18 -41.10 22.12
N SER A 147 37.65 -42.12 21.42
CA SER A 147 36.79 -41.93 20.20
C SER A 147 35.40 -42.50 20.39
N ASP A 148 35.08 -43.06 21.59
CA ASP A 148 33.72 -43.47 21.92
C ASP A 148 32.86 -42.27 22.19
N ILE A 149 31.61 -42.28 21.70
CA ILE A 149 30.62 -41.20 21.94
C ILE A 149 30.22 -41.28 23.43
N ARG A 150 30.42 -40.21 24.13
CA ARG A 150 30.08 -40.07 25.55
C ARG A 150 28.57 -40.23 25.79
N GLY A 151 28.20 -40.73 26.92
CA GLY A 151 26.80 -40.93 27.27
C GLY A 151 25.97 -39.63 27.30
N ASP A 152 26.60 -38.52 27.70
CA ASP A 152 25.96 -37.19 27.70
C ASP A 152 25.83 -36.56 26.27
N GLN A 153 26.52 -37.11 25.28
CA GLN A 153 26.44 -36.68 23.86
C GLN A 153 25.42 -37.49 23.04
N GLN A 154 24.89 -38.59 23.58
CA GLN A 154 23.93 -39.44 22.86
C GLN A 154 22.69 -38.69 22.40
N ALA A 155 22.19 -37.76 23.21
CA ALA A 155 21.04 -36.94 22.87
C ALA A 155 21.31 -36.01 21.70
N SER A 156 22.51 -35.41 21.60
CA SER A 156 22.94 -34.58 20.48
C SER A 156 23.03 -35.41 19.18
N VAL A 157 23.68 -36.57 19.25
CA VAL A 157 23.78 -37.51 18.09
C VAL A 157 22.38 -37.91 17.59
N GLN A 158 21.45 -38.19 18.51
CA GLN A 158 20.08 -38.55 18.14
C GLN A 158 19.32 -37.39 17.48
N ALA A 159 19.50 -36.18 18.00
CA ALA A 159 18.89 -34.98 17.41
C ALA A 159 19.45 -34.69 16.01
N ASP A 160 20.77 -34.78 15.82
CA ASP A 160 21.43 -34.63 14.52
C ASP A 160 20.94 -35.70 13.52
N ALA A 161 20.84 -36.96 13.98
CA ALA A 161 20.31 -38.03 13.14
C ALA A 161 18.87 -37.79 12.72
N GLN A 162 18.01 -37.32 13.63
CA GLN A 162 16.63 -36.96 13.31
C GLN A 162 16.57 -35.82 12.28
N PHE A 163 17.40 -34.81 12.46
CA PHE A 163 17.47 -33.70 11.51
C PHE A 163 17.88 -34.20 10.10
N PHE A 164 18.95 -34.96 9.96
CA PHE A 164 19.42 -35.44 8.66
C PHE A 164 18.49 -36.47 8.00
N THR A 165 17.75 -37.27 8.76
CA THR A 165 16.72 -38.14 8.20
C THR A 165 15.53 -37.36 7.62
N GLN A 166 15.21 -36.18 8.17
CA GLN A 166 14.20 -35.27 7.64
C GLN A 166 14.72 -34.44 6.46
N HIS A 167 16.03 -34.29 6.31
CA HIS A 167 16.70 -33.54 5.25
C HIS A 167 17.63 -34.42 4.40
N PRO A 168 17.09 -35.40 3.63
CA PRO A 168 17.91 -36.39 2.90
C PRO A 168 18.74 -35.80 1.78
N ASN A 169 18.52 -34.58 1.37
CA ASN A 169 19.27 -33.85 0.34
C ASN A 169 20.49 -33.08 0.90
N MET A 170 20.56 -32.90 2.22
CA MET A 170 21.69 -32.23 2.85
C MET A 170 22.87 -33.17 3.00
N ASN A 171 23.95 -32.88 2.32
CA ASN A 171 25.21 -33.58 2.46
C ASN A 171 26.13 -32.80 3.41
N PHE A 172 26.85 -33.50 4.25
CA PHE A 172 27.76 -32.88 5.24
C PHE A 172 29.02 -33.63 5.46
N THR A 173 30.02 -32.94 6.03
CA THR A 173 31.30 -33.52 6.43
C THR A 173 31.40 -33.51 7.95
N ILE A 174 31.80 -34.60 8.52
CA ILE A 174 32.22 -34.72 9.93
C ILE A 174 33.72 -34.48 10.00
N GLU A 175 34.12 -33.40 10.66
CA GLU A 175 35.50 -33.00 10.90
C GLU A 175 35.93 -33.45 12.30
N GLY A 176 36.86 -34.43 12.37
CA GLY A 176 37.38 -34.95 13.64
C GLY A 176 38.54 -34.10 14.14
N HIS A 177 38.41 -33.61 15.37
CA HIS A 177 39.40 -32.75 16.02
C HIS A 177 39.90 -33.32 17.35
N CYS A 178 41.13 -32.95 17.70
CA CYS A 178 41.82 -33.33 18.95
C CYS A 178 42.35 -32.07 19.66
N ASP A 179 42.69 -32.23 20.94
CA ASP A 179 43.50 -31.24 21.64
C ASP A 179 44.97 -31.32 21.24
N GLU A 180 45.79 -30.37 21.68
CA GLU A 180 47.19 -30.20 21.25
C GLU A 180 48.16 -31.31 21.70
N ARG A 181 47.77 -32.15 22.68
CA ARG A 181 48.64 -33.15 23.30
C ARG A 181 48.85 -34.34 22.34
N GLY A 182 50.06 -34.88 22.32
CA GLY A 182 50.44 -36.00 21.44
C GLY A 182 51.03 -35.54 20.10
N SER A 183 51.45 -36.51 19.28
CA SER A 183 52.01 -36.22 17.92
C SER A 183 50.88 -35.86 16.95
N THR A 184 51.24 -35.23 15.82
CA THR A 184 50.29 -34.90 14.75
C THR A 184 49.66 -36.14 14.14
N GLU A 185 50.51 -37.15 13.84
CA GLU A 185 50.06 -38.41 13.25
C GLU A 185 49.07 -39.15 14.16
N TYR A 186 49.38 -39.21 15.47
CA TYR A 186 48.49 -39.80 16.46
C TYR A 186 47.13 -39.08 16.46
N ASN A 187 47.14 -37.74 16.54
CA ASN A 187 45.92 -36.95 16.60
C ASN A 187 45.12 -37.02 15.28
N LEU A 188 45.76 -37.12 14.13
CA LEU A 188 45.06 -37.36 12.86
C LEU A 188 44.33 -38.71 12.89
N ALA A 189 45.01 -39.80 13.38
CA ALA A 189 44.39 -41.11 13.51
C ALA A 189 43.22 -41.09 14.53
N LEU A 190 43.39 -40.41 15.69
CA LEU A 190 42.33 -40.28 16.70
C LEU A 190 41.14 -39.47 16.21
N GLY A 191 41.36 -38.37 15.47
CA GLY A 191 40.30 -37.58 14.85
C GLY A 191 39.52 -38.39 13.80
N ASP A 192 40.21 -39.22 13.00
CA ASP A 192 39.53 -40.11 12.04
C ASP A 192 38.68 -41.17 12.74
N GLN A 193 39.15 -41.74 13.85
CA GLN A 193 38.36 -42.67 14.67
C GLN A 193 37.12 -42.01 15.24
N ARG A 194 37.21 -40.76 15.72
CA ARG A 194 36.07 -39.98 16.22
C ARG A 194 35.04 -39.76 15.14
N ALA A 195 35.44 -39.18 13.99
CA ALA A 195 34.56 -38.94 12.85
C ALA A 195 33.91 -40.24 12.33
N THR A 196 34.64 -41.38 12.37
CA THR A 196 34.12 -42.71 12.03
C THR A 196 33.08 -43.18 13.07
N SER A 197 33.31 -42.99 14.35
CA SER A 197 32.38 -43.36 15.44
C SER A 197 31.09 -42.56 15.28
N MET A 198 31.16 -41.25 15.04
CA MET A 198 30.00 -40.39 14.80
C MET A 198 29.22 -40.81 13.55
N LYS A 199 29.93 -41.06 12.43
CA LYS A 199 29.30 -41.56 11.19
C LYS A 199 28.55 -42.87 11.43
N ASN A 200 29.17 -43.82 12.15
CA ASN A 200 28.55 -45.12 12.47
C ASN A 200 27.28 -44.92 13.34
N ALA A 201 27.33 -44.04 14.33
CA ALA A 201 26.19 -43.73 15.19
C ALA A 201 25.03 -43.07 14.40
N LEU A 202 25.31 -42.10 13.53
CA LEU A 202 24.30 -41.46 12.67
C LEU A 202 23.69 -42.46 11.67
N THR A 203 24.50 -43.33 11.06
CA THR A 203 23.99 -44.38 10.14
C THR A 203 23.13 -45.41 10.86
N ALA A 204 23.55 -45.84 12.07
CA ALA A 204 22.75 -46.73 12.91
C ALA A 204 21.42 -46.11 13.31
N ALA A 205 21.35 -44.77 13.42
CA ALA A 205 20.12 -44.01 13.71
C ALA A 205 19.30 -43.67 12.42
N GLY A 206 19.72 -44.18 11.23
CA GLY A 206 18.92 -44.08 10.00
C GLY A 206 19.37 -43.01 8.97
N VAL A 207 20.46 -42.29 9.24
CA VAL A 207 21.01 -41.33 8.28
C VAL A 207 21.67 -42.07 7.11
N ASN A 208 21.44 -41.66 5.88
CA ASN A 208 22.04 -42.32 4.71
C ASN A 208 23.55 -42.07 4.69
N ALA A 209 24.33 -43.15 4.63
CA ALA A 209 25.79 -43.07 4.62
C ALA A 209 26.37 -42.23 3.44
N SER A 210 25.63 -42.10 2.33
CA SER A 210 26.03 -41.28 1.19
C SER A 210 25.99 -39.76 1.47
N GLN A 211 25.24 -39.31 2.49
CA GLN A 211 25.22 -37.91 2.91
C GLN A 211 26.47 -37.53 3.70
N ILE A 212 27.23 -38.52 4.22
CA ILE A 212 28.26 -38.32 5.24
C ILE A 212 29.65 -38.53 4.67
N LYS A 213 30.43 -37.45 4.63
CA LYS A 213 31.90 -37.54 4.47
C LYS A 213 32.57 -37.38 5.83
N THR A 214 33.77 -37.97 5.99
CA THR A 214 34.61 -37.80 7.17
C THR A 214 35.96 -37.25 6.76
N ILE A 215 36.51 -36.38 7.59
CA ILE A 215 37.88 -35.89 7.48
C ILE A 215 38.42 -35.67 8.91
N SER A 216 39.71 -35.96 9.09
CA SER A 216 40.38 -35.63 10.34
C SER A 216 41.30 -34.43 10.16
N TYR A 217 41.23 -33.50 11.03
CA TYR A 217 42.23 -32.45 11.20
C TYR A 217 43.13 -32.68 12.42
N GLY A 218 42.82 -33.70 13.21
CA GLY A 218 43.60 -33.94 14.42
C GLY A 218 43.71 -32.67 15.27
N LYS A 219 44.94 -32.26 15.60
CA LYS A 219 45.20 -31.02 16.34
C LYS A 219 45.50 -29.79 15.47
N GLU A 220 45.45 -29.93 14.13
CA GLU A 220 45.95 -28.90 13.21
C GLU A 220 44.97 -27.71 13.01
N LYS A 221 43.69 -27.91 13.36
CA LYS A 221 42.66 -26.86 13.34
C LYS A 221 41.99 -26.70 14.71
N PRO A 222 42.66 -26.12 15.69
CA PRO A 222 42.10 -25.94 17.01
C PRO A 222 41.01 -24.89 17.00
N PHE A 223 39.95 -25.11 17.78
CA PHE A 223 38.89 -24.10 18.09
C PHE A 223 39.39 -23.13 19.17
N CYS A 224 40.13 -23.65 20.12
CA CYS A 224 40.67 -22.91 21.24
C CYS A 224 42.20 -23.20 21.31
N THR A 225 43.02 -22.19 21.63
CA THR A 225 44.50 -22.27 21.58
C THR A 225 45.16 -22.18 22.96
N GLU A 226 44.37 -22.10 24.04
CA GLU A 226 44.95 -22.08 25.39
C GLU A 226 45.27 -23.46 25.89
N SER A 227 46.40 -23.61 26.59
CA SER A 227 46.85 -24.87 27.17
C SER A 227 46.23 -25.15 28.56
N ASN A 228 44.89 -25.41 28.54
CA ASN A 228 44.15 -25.78 29.74
C ASN A 228 43.00 -26.75 29.40
N GLU A 229 42.45 -27.44 30.42
CA GLU A 229 41.42 -28.46 30.22
C GLU A 229 40.11 -27.88 29.62
N ALA A 230 39.74 -26.64 29.94
CA ALA A 230 38.54 -26.04 29.38
C ALA A 230 38.66 -25.82 27.86
N CYS A 231 39.83 -25.43 27.40
CA CYS A 231 40.17 -25.31 25.97
C CYS A 231 40.33 -26.67 25.28
N TRP A 232 41.07 -27.58 25.91
CA TRP A 232 41.24 -28.94 25.36
C TRP A 232 39.91 -29.66 25.18
N GLN A 233 38.96 -29.52 26.11
CA GLN A 233 37.62 -30.11 25.98
C GLN A 233 36.85 -29.58 24.78
N GLN A 234 37.01 -28.31 24.41
CA GLN A 234 36.40 -27.73 23.22
C GLN A 234 37.03 -28.21 21.92
N ASN A 235 38.33 -28.56 21.98
CA ASN A 235 39.05 -29.07 20.81
C ASN A 235 38.75 -30.57 20.53
N ARG A 236 38.45 -31.37 21.58
CA ARG A 236 38.09 -32.78 21.43
C ARG A 236 36.66 -32.94 20.97
N ARG A 237 36.42 -32.67 19.65
CA ARG A 237 35.06 -32.69 19.09
C ARG A 237 35.03 -33.25 17.66
N ASP A 238 33.87 -33.68 17.25
CA ASP A 238 33.49 -33.76 15.87
C ASP A 238 32.64 -32.53 15.53
N HIS A 239 33.08 -31.79 14.51
CA HIS A 239 32.38 -30.61 13.97
C HIS A 239 31.73 -31.01 12.65
N LEU A 240 30.43 -30.68 12.50
CA LEU A 240 29.67 -30.99 11.28
C LEU A 240 29.61 -29.77 10.39
N VAL A 241 29.85 -29.94 9.09
CA VAL A 241 29.89 -28.87 8.11
C VAL A 241 29.00 -29.22 6.92
N LEU A 242 28.05 -28.37 6.61
CA LEU A 242 27.19 -28.54 5.42
C LEU A 242 28.04 -28.44 4.14
N GLN A 243 27.82 -29.36 3.21
CA GLN A 243 28.46 -29.31 1.88
C GLN A 243 27.63 -28.42 0.94
N LYS A 244 28.28 -27.49 0.30
CA LYS A 244 27.66 -26.60 -0.73
C LYS A 244 27.72 -27.25 -2.11
#